data_6cd98ba2f5f498459d58158cc27a2bff
#
_entry.id   6cd98ba2f5f498459d58158cc27a2bff
#
_cell.length_a   1.000
_cell.length_b   1.000
_cell.length_c   1.000
_cell.angle_alpha   90.00
_cell.angle_beta   90.00
_cell.angle_gamma   90.00
#
_symmetry.space_group_name_H-M   'P 1'
#
loop_
_entity.id
_entity.type
_entity.pdbx_description
1 polymer ?
#
loop_
_entity_poly.entity_id
_entity_poly.type
_entity_poly.pdbx_seq_one_letter_code
_entity_poly.pdbx_strand_id
1 'polypeptide(L)'
;GIEVFKVPGRGYRLSSPMTLLDAGEISHGAEGLAWPITVESSVDSTNAEIFRRLDAGVRAPFVLLAERQTAGRGRRGRVWVSPFAENLYCSVVLRVDGGMSQVEALSLTVGLAVAKALQSIGIDGARLKWPNDVLVEGRKISGILLELAGDPADVCHVVVGVGINVNMASDVPAVIRSEER
;
A
#
# COMPACT_ATOMS: atom_id res chain seq x y z
N GLY A 1 -16.06 8.44 7.56
CA GLY A 1 -16.24 7.49 8.67
C GLY A 1 -17.19 6.37 8.27
N ILE A 2 -17.15 5.24 8.98
CA ILE A 2 -18.06 4.11 8.72
C ILE A 2 -19.47 4.52 9.13
N GLU A 3 -20.43 4.45 8.20
CA GLU A 3 -21.84 4.68 8.50
C GLU A 3 -22.46 3.41 9.11
N VAL A 4 -23.07 3.59 10.29
CA VAL A 4 -23.71 2.52 11.05
C VAL A 4 -25.16 2.87 11.30
N PHE A 5 -26.08 2.00 10.88
CA PHE A 5 -27.51 2.15 11.08
C PHE A 5 -28.01 1.26 12.22
N LYS A 6 -28.80 1.86 13.13
CA LYS A 6 -29.50 1.08 14.15
C LYS A 6 -30.73 0.40 13.54
N VAL A 7 -30.83 -0.92 13.71
CA VAL A 7 -32.01 -1.72 13.28
C VAL A 7 -32.79 -2.11 14.53
N PRO A 8 -34.00 -1.56 14.75
CA PRO A 8 -34.79 -1.85 15.94
C PRO A 8 -34.98 -3.36 16.12
N GLY A 9 -34.69 -3.87 17.32
CA GLY A 9 -34.79 -5.31 17.67
C GLY A 9 -33.76 -6.24 17.02
N ARG A 10 -32.84 -5.73 16.16
CA ARG A 10 -31.86 -6.54 15.43
C ARG A 10 -30.39 -6.07 15.57
N GLY A 11 -30.14 -4.98 16.34
CA GLY A 11 -28.81 -4.43 16.55
C GLY A 11 -28.39 -3.35 15.55
N TYR A 12 -27.21 -3.47 14.97
CA TYR A 12 -26.65 -2.47 14.05
C TYR A 12 -26.28 -3.11 12.70
N ARG A 13 -26.34 -2.30 11.65
CA ARG A 13 -25.96 -2.69 10.28
C ARG A 13 -25.05 -1.63 9.69
N LEU A 14 -24.01 -2.08 8.98
CA LEU A 14 -23.18 -1.21 8.14
C LEU A 14 -23.96 -0.76 6.89
N SER A 15 -23.63 0.41 6.34
CA SER A 15 -24.18 0.91 5.08
C SER A 15 -23.87 -0.02 3.91
N SER A 16 -22.67 -0.58 3.91
CA SER A 16 -22.20 -1.54 2.89
C SER A 16 -21.42 -2.68 3.56
N PRO A 17 -21.36 -3.87 2.93
CA PRO A 17 -20.45 -4.93 3.36
C PRO A 17 -19.01 -4.41 3.41
N MET A 18 -18.27 -4.85 4.41
CA MET A 18 -16.87 -4.49 4.60
C MET A 18 -16.05 -5.77 4.77
N THR A 19 -15.00 -5.90 3.98
CA THR A 19 -14.03 -6.98 4.13
C THR A 19 -12.76 -6.39 4.70
N LEU A 20 -12.32 -6.91 5.84
CA LEU A 20 -11.07 -6.52 6.47
C LEU A 20 -9.94 -7.44 6.00
N LEU A 21 -8.72 -6.91 6.06
CA LEU A 21 -7.52 -7.69 5.76
C LEU A 21 -7.25 -8.71 6.87
N ASP A 22 -6.95 -9.94 6.49
CA ASP A 22 -6.53 -11.00 7.41
C ASP A 22 -5.10 -11.44 7.08
N ALA A 23 -4.18 -11.31 8.04
CA ALA A 23 -2.78 -11.65 7.85
C ALA A 23 -2.56 -13.15 7.57
N GLY A 24 -3.39 -14.01 8.13
CA GLY A 24 -3.33 -15.46 7.91
C GLY A 24 -3.76 -15.84 6.51
N GLU A 25 -4.88 -15.29 6.03
CA GLU A 25 -5.36 -15.50 4.65
C GLU A 25 -4.36 -14.96 3.64
N ILE A 26 -3.79 -13.77 3.88
CA ILE A 26 -2.78 -13.18 3.00
C ILE A 26 -1.52 -14.03 2.97
N SER A 27 -1.04 -14.51 4.12
CA SER A 27 0.13 -15.40 4.20
C SER A 27 -0.10 -16.72 3.48
N HIS A 28 -1.30 -17.29 3.61
CA HIS A 28 -1.67 -18.52 2.92
C HIS A 28 -1.74 -18.32 1.40
N GLY A 29 -2.29 -17.19 0.95
CA GLY A 29 -2.36 -16.85 -0.49
C GLY A 29 -1.01 -16.49 -1.10
N ALA A 30 -0.01 -16.13 -0.29
CA ALA A 30 1.35 -15.79 -0.72
C ALA A 30 2.27 -17.01 -0.66
N GLU A 31 1.92 -18.11 -1.32
CA GLU A 31 2.68 -19.35 -1.34
C GLU A 31 4.15 -19.11 -1.69
N GLY A 32 5.05 -19.66 -0.85
CA GLY A 32 6.50 -19.51 -1.02
C GLY A 32 7.11 -18.22 -0.43
N LEU A 33 6.30 -17.29 0.07
CA LEU A 33 6.78 -16.11 0.77
C LEU A 33 6.90 -16.40 2.28
N ALA A 34 8.13 -16.61 2.75
CA ALA A 34 8.42 -16.85 4.17
C ALA A 34 8.61 -15.55 5.00
N TRP A 35 8.06 -14.43 4.55
CA TRP A 35 8.21 -13.15 5.25
C TRP A 35 7.06 -12.92 6.24
N PRO A 36 7.35 -12.41 7.44
CA PRO A 36 6.31 -12.02 8.38
C PRO A 36 5.36 -10.99 7.75
N ILE A 37 4.05 -11.22 7.88
CA ILE A 37 3.02 -10.30 7.43
C ILE A 37 2.25 -9.81 8.65
N THR A 38 2.07 -8.49 8.76
CA THR A 38 1.30 -7.85 9.82
C THR A 38 0.22 -6.96 9.21
N VAL A 39 -0.97 -6.97 9.79
CA VAL A 39 -2.07 -6.06 9.46
C VAL A 39 -2.37 -5.19 10.67
N GLU A 40 -2.33 -3.88 10.47
CA GLU A 40 -2.68 -2.87 11.47
C GLU A 40 -4.05 -2.26 11.14
N SER A 41 -4.86 -2.00 12.15
CA SER A 41 -6.16 -1.35 11.93
C SER A 41 -6.00 0.12 11.51
N SER A 42 -4.98 0.82 12.01
CA SER A 42 -4.68 2.21 11.65
C SER A 42 -3.25 2.56 12.00
N VAL A 43 -2.56 3.22 11.07
CA VAL A 43 -1.24 3.81 11.28
C VAL A 43 -1.23 5.24 10.72
N ASP A 44 -0.20 6.03 10.99
CA ASP A 44 0.02 7.29 10.29
C ASP A 44 0.41 7.05 8.83
N SER A 45 1.40 6.19 8.60
CA SER A 45 1.83 5.70 7.28
C SER A 45 2.46 4.33 7.44
N THR A 46 2.16 3.39 6.54
CA THR A 46 2.76 2.06 6.54
C THR A 46 4.28 2.12 6.38
N ASN A 47 4.81 3.03 5.54
CA ASN A 47 6.25 3.25 5.44
C ASN A 47 6.84 3.79 6.76
N ALA A 48 6.20 4.77 7.39
CA ALA A 48 6.68 5.33 8.66
C ALA A 48 6.70 4.28 9.78
N GLU A 49 5.70 3.41 9.81
CA GLU A 49 5.63 2.32 10.80
C GLU A 49 6.76 1.30 10.56
N ILE A 50 7.09 1.00 9.32
CA ILE A 50 8.25 0.14 9.02
C ILE A 50 9.54 0.73 9.56
N PHE A 51 9.78 2.04 9.40
CA PHE A 51 10.97 2.69 9.96
C PHE A 51 11.02 2.55 11.48
N ARG A 52 9.89 2.78 12.18
CA ARG A 52 9.82 2.59 13.64
C ARG A 52 10.14 1.15 14.06
N ARG A 53 9.66 0.16 13.30
CA ARG A 53 9.97 -1.25 13.56
C ARG A 53 11.43 -1.61 13.32
N LEU A 54 12.05 -1.05 12.28
CA LEU A 54 13.49 -1.22 12.04
C LEU A 54 14.30 -0.60 13.19
N ASP A 55 13.95 0.60 13.64
CA ASP A 55 14.59 1.27 14.77
C ASP A 55 14.40 0.50 16.09
N ALA A 56 13.29 -0.20 16.24
CA ALA A 56 13.01 -1.13 17.34
C ALA A 56 13.71 -2.50 17.19
N GLY A 57 14.51 -2.72 16.16
CA GLY A 57 15.30 -3.92 15.93
C GLY A 57 14.58 -5.07 15.20
N VAL A 58 13.42 -4.82 14.61
CA VAL A 58 12.76 -5.81 13.75
C VAL A 58 13.57 -6.01 12.47
N ARG A 59 13.86 -7.26 12.13
CA ARG A 59 14.72 -7.57 10.98
C ARG A 59 13.93 -7.69 9.69
N ALA A 60 14.44 -7.09 8.62
CA ALA A 60 13.94 -7.29 7.26
C ALA A 60 14.32 -8.70 6.74
N PRO A 61 13.56 -9.29 5.78
CA PRO A 61 12.37 -8.69 5.17
C PRO A 61 11.09 -8.95 5.96
N PHE A 62 10.12 -8.04 5.87
CA PHE A 62 8.76 -8.23 6.37
C PHE A 62 7.76 -7.33 5.60
N VAL A 63 6.48 -7.63 5.75
CA VAL A 63 5.36 -6.92 5.11
C VAL A 63 4.44 -6.32 6.17
N LEU A 64 4.05 -5.08 5.98
CA LEU A 64 3.08 -4.38 6.79
C LEU A 64 1.93 -3.87 5.93
N LEU A 65 0.71 -4.23 6.30
CA LEU A 65 -0.50 -3.68 5.72
C LEU A 65 -1.26 -2.88 6.78
N ALA A 66 -2.12 -1.98 6.34
CA ALA A 66 -3.03 -1.26 7.24
C ALA A 66 -4.40 -1.08 6.60
N GLU A 67 -5.46 -1.08 7.44
CA GLU A 67 -6.81 -0.76 7.00
C GLU A 67 -6.98 0.75 6.73
N ARG A 68 -6.18 1.58 7.39
CA ARG A 68 -6.22 3.04 7.28
C ARG A 68 -4.85 3.65 7.46
N GLN A 69 -4.60 4.74 6.73
CA GLN A 69 -3.50 5.66 7.04
C GLN A 69 -4.05 7.05 7.40
N THR A 70 -3.62 7.62 8.53
CA THR A 70 -4.06 8.95 8.96
C THR A 70 -3.21 10.07 8.36
N ALA A 71 -2.01 9.75 7.90
CA ALA A 71 -1.06 10.64 7.24
C ALA A 71 -0.34 9.91 6.08
N GLY A 72 -1.11 9.26 5.19
CA GLY A 72 -0.59 8.57 4.03
C GLY A 72 0.23 9.50 3.13
N ARG A 73 1.35 9.02 2.62
CA ARG A 73 2.34 9.82 1.89
C ARG A 73 2.51 9.36 0.46
N GLY A 74 2.61 10.33 -0.43
CA GLY A 74 3.06 10.17 -1.81
C GLY A 74 4.39 10.89 -2.01
N ARG A 75 4.92 10.83 -3.22
CA ARG A 75 6.15 11.54 -3.60
C ARG A 75 5.99 13.05 -3.49
N ARG A 76 7.12 13.75 -3.21
CA ARG A 76 7.20 15.22 -3.13
C ARG A 76 6.24 15.83 -2.10
N GLY A 77 5.99 15.12 -0.99
CA GLY A 77 5.11 15.59 0.08
C GLY A 77 3.62 15.56 -0.22
N ARG A 78 3.19 14.93 -1.31
CA ARG A 78 1.75 14.75 -1.60
C ARG A 78 1.09 13.84 -0.59
N VAL A 79 -0.18 14.08 -0.33
CA VAL A 79 -0.98 13.23 0.55
C VAL A 79 -1.52 12.05 -0.24
N TRP A 80 -1.40 10.85 0.34
CA TRP A 80 -2.12 9.66 -0.14
C TRP A 80 -3.35 9.45 0.74
N VAL A 81 -4.53 9.70 0.20
CA VAL A 81 -5.79 9.54 0.95
C VAL A 81 -6.06 8.07 1.20
N SER A 82 -6.30 7.72 2.45
CA SER A 82 -6.32 6.33 2.90
C SER A 82 -7.50 6.07 3.83
N PRO A 83 -8.75 6.07 3.32
CA PRO A 83 -9.94 5.74 4.11
C PRO A 83 -9.88 4.29 4.63
N PHE A 84 -10.63 4.02 5.71
CA PHE A 84 -10.63 2.72 6.37
C PHE A 84 -11.31 1.64 5.51
N ALA A 85 -10.62 0.51 5.31
CA ALA A 85 -11.12 -0.69 4.62
C ALA A 85 -11.65 -0.47 3.18
N GLU A 86 -11.21 0.60 2.50
CA GLU A 86 -11.62 0.86 1.12
C GLU A 86 -10.54 0.52 0.08
N ASN A 87 -9.28 0.52 0.49
CA ASN A 87 -8.14 0.40 -0.40
C ASN A 87 -7.06 -0.48 0.22
N LEU A 88 -6.06 -0.86 -0.56
CA LEU A 88 -4.90 -1.59 -0.06
C LEU A 88 -3.75 -0.61 0.22
N TYR A 89 -3.26 -0.62 1.45
CA TYR A 89 -2.06 0.11 1.89
C TYR A 89 -1.05 -0.90 2.40
N CYS A 90 -0.01 -1.11 1.62
CA CYS A 90 1.01 -2.12 1.88
C CYS A 90 2.39 -1.50 1.84
N SER A 91 3.25 -1.89 2.75
CA SER A 91 4.67 -1.58 2.67
C SER A 91 5.49 -2.84 2.90
N VAL A 92 6.51 -3.01 2.09
CA VAL A 92 7.47 -4.09 2.17
C VAL A 92 8.83 -3.50 2.47
N VAL A 93 9.58 -4.10 3.38
CA VAL A 93 10.97 -3.72 3.62
C VAL A 93 11.93 -4.81 3.17
N LEU A 94 12.95 -4.40 2.45
CA LEU A 94 14.03 -5.25 1.95
C LEU A 94 15.37 -4.70 2.44
N ARG A 95 16.27 -5.60 2.78
CA ARG A 95 17.67 -5.24 2.94
C ARG A 95 18.36 -5.30 1.57
N VAL A 96 19.12 -4.28 1.24
CA VAL A 96 19.87 -4.18 -0.01
C VAL A 96 21.35 -3.93 0.31
N ASP A 97 22.19 -4.82 -0.15
CA ASP A 97 23.65 -4.69 -0.07
C ASP A 97 24.13 -4.05 -1.39
N GLY A 98 24.97 -3.01 -1.33
CA GLY A 98 25.49 -2.30 -2.51
C GLY A 98 24.81 -0.96 -2.82
N GLY A 99 23.98 -0.44 -1.92
CA GLY A 99 23.50 0.92 -1.92
C GLY A 99 22.46 1.28 -2.99
N MET A 100 22.31 2.58 -3.25
CA MET A 100 21.25 3.16 -4.08
C MET A 100 21.25 2.72 -5.54
N SER A 101 22.41 2.33 -6.09
CA SER A 101 22.50 1.91 -7.50
C SER A 101 21.62 0.70 -7.82
N GLN A 102 21.34 -0.13 -6.81
CA GLN A 102 20.49 -1.31 -6.93
C GLN A 102 18.97 -0.96 -6.93
N VAL A 103 18.61 0.27 -6.58
CA VAL A 103 17.23 0.67 -6.27
C VAL A 103 16.59 1.49 -7.40
N GLU A 104 17.39 2.02 -8.36
CA GLU A 104 16.90 2.95 -9.39
C GLU A 104 15.75 2.39 -10.24
N ALA A 105 15.79 1.10 -10.59
CA ALA A 105 14.75 0.44 -11.36
C ALA A 105 13.64 -0.21 -10.50
N LEU A 106 13.79 -0.21 -9.17
CA LEU A 106 12.89 -0.97 -8.28
C LEU A 106 11.44 -0.47 -8.36
N SER A 107 11.23 0.83 -8.49
CA SER A 107 9.89 1.41 -8.64
C SER A 107 9.15 0.86 -9.86
N LEU A 108 9.84 0.69 -10.99
CA LEU A 108 9.27 0.11 -12.21
C LEU A 108 9.03 -1.40 -12.04
N THR A 109 9.97 -2.09 -11.40
CA THR A 109 9.84 -3.53 -11.09
C THR A 109 8.61 -3.79 -10.22
N VAL A 110 8.42 -3.00 -9.16
CA VAL A 110 7.25 -3.07 -8.29
C VAL A 110 5.98 -2.72 -9.08
N GLY A 111 6.02 -1.69 -9.91
CA GLY A 111 4.90 -1.32 -10.78
C GLY A 111 4.49 -2.46 -11.72
N LEU A 112 5.47 -3.17 -12.30
CA LEU A 112 5.21 -4.35 -13.12
C LEU A 112 4.61 -5.50 -12.31
N ALA A 113 5.07 -5.72 -11.09
CA ALA A 113 4.50 -6.72 -10.18
C ALA A 113 3.04 -6.40 -9.84
N VAL A 114 2.74 -5.14 -9.53
CA VAL A 114 1.35 -4.67 -9.30
C VAL A 114 0.49 -4.88 -10.56
N ALA A 115 0.99 -4.50 -11.74
CA ALA A 115 0.25 -4.69 -12.99
C ALA A 115 -0.06 -6.17 -13.28
N LYS A 116 0.91 -7.06 -13.02
CA LYS A 116 0.71 -8.53 -13.14
C LYS A 116 -0.29 -9.07 -12.11
N ALA A 117 -0.24 -8.58 -10.86
CA ALA A 117 -1.20 -8.96 -9.83
C ALA A 117 -2.62 -8.51 -10.20
N LEU A 118 -2.80 -7.31 -10.74
CA LEU A 118 -4.09 -6.85 -11.25
C LEU A 118 -4.60 -7.74 -12.38
N GLN A 119 -3.72 -8.09 -13.32
CA GLN A 119 -4.07 -8.98 -14.42
C GLN A 119 -4.49 -10.38 -13.94
N SER A 120 -3.82 -10.93 -12.93
CA SER A 120 -4.16 -12.27 -12.39
C SER A 120 -5.55 -12.34 -11.77
N ILE A 121 -6.14 -11.21 -11.37
CA ILE A 121 -7.50 -11.10 -10.85
C ILE A 121 -8.50 -10.55 -11.89
N GLY A 122 -8.13 -10.53 -13.18
CA GLY A 122 -9.00 -10.15 -14.28
C GLY A 122 -9.09 -8.65 -14.57
N ILE A 123 -8.19 -7.84 -14.01
CA ILE A 123 -8.09 -6.41 -14.33
C ILE A 123 -7.02 -6.22 -15.41
N ASP A 124 -7.47 -6.27 -16.66
CA ASP A 124 -6.60 -6.11 -17.81
C ASP A 124 -6.29 -4.64 -18.14
N GLY A 125 -5.27 -4.43 -18.99
CA GLY A 125 -4.93 -3.11 -19.49
C GLY A 125 -4.18 -2.22 -18.50
N ALA A 126 -3.66 -2.77 -17.39
CA ALA A 126 -2.80 -2.05 -16.47
C ALA A 126 -1.52 -1.57 -17.19
N ARG A 127 -1.19 -0.27 -17.06
CA ARG A 127 -0.04 0.38 -17.69
C ARG A 127 0.79 1.12 -16.67
N LEU A 128 2.10 1.07 -16.83
CA LEU A 128 3.02 1.85 -16.02
C LEU A 128 3.06 3.30 -16.52
N LYS A 129 2.89 4.24 -15.59
CA LYS A 129 3.17 5.66 -15.82
C LYS A 129 4.42 6.03 -15.03
N TRP A 130 5.49 6.29 -15.76
CA TRP A 130 6.76 6.68 -15.14
C TRP A 130 6.56 7.92 -14.24
N PRO A 131 7.21 7.99 -13.07
CA PRO A 131 8.17 7.01 -12.57
C PRO A 131 7.60 5.95 -11.60
N ASN A 132 6.36 6.06 -11.13
CA ASN A 132 5.91 5.31 -9.95
C ASN A 132 4.39 5.04 -9.88
N ASP A 133 3.66 5.21 -10.97
CA ASP A 133 2.22 5.03 -10.98
C ASP A 133 1.81 3.85 -11.87
N VAL A 134 0.71 3.18 -11.51
CA VAL A 134 0.03 2.21 -12.37
C VAL A 134 -1.35 2.77 -12.71
N LEU A 135 -1.68 2.71 -13.99
CA LEU A 135 -2.95 3.21 -14.54
C LEU A 135 -3.77 2.04 -15.10
N VAL A 136 -5.09 2.11 -14.95
CA VAL A 136 -6.07 1.28 -15.68
C VAL A 136 -7.06 2.23 -16.34
N GLU A 137 -7.30 2.08 -17.64
CA GLU A 137 -8.17 2.97 -18.44
C GLU A 137 -7.79 4.46 -18.31
N GLY A 138 -6.49 4.74 -18.20
CA GLY A 138 -5.97 6.11 -18.06
C GLY A 138 -6.11 6.72 -16.66
N ARG A 139 -6.75 6.02 -15.71
CA ARG A 139 -6.91 6.46 -14.32
C ARG A 139 -5.89 5.78 -13.40
N LYS A 140 -5.38 6.53 -12.44
CA LYS A 140 -4.39 6.00 -11.48
C LYS A 140 -5.06 5.02 -10.51
N ILE A 141 -4.66 3.75 -10.59
CA ILE A 141 -5.09 2.70 -9.67
C ILE A 141 -4.07 2.50 -8.53
N SER A 142 -2.78 2.68 -8.79
CA SER A 142 -1.75 2.47 -7.78
C SER A 142 -0.66 3.52 -7.83
N GLY A 143 -0.12 3.84 -6.66
CA GLY A 143 1.08 4.65 -6.48
C GLY A 143 2.12 3.91 -5.66
N ILE A 144 3.39 4.08 -6.03
CA ILE A 144 4.54 3.43 -5.39
C ILE A 144 5.44 4.50 -4.78
N LEU A 145 5.82 4.32 -3.52
CA LEU A 145 6.73 5.22 -2.81
C LEU A 145 7.90 4.42 -2.25
N LEU A 146 9.10 4.67 -2.78
CA LEU A 146 10.34 4.12 -2.24
C LEU A 146 10.96 5.10 -1.26
N GLU A 147 11.31 4.62 -0.09
CA GLU A 147 12.06 5.36 0.93
C GLU A 147 13.23 4.49 1.43
N LEU A 148 14.30 5.12 1.86
CA LEU A 148 15.53 4.45 2.26
C LEU A 148 15.84 4.72 3.72
N ALA A 149 16.36 3.72 4.42
CA ALA A 149 16.93 3.81 5.76
C ALA A 149 18.31 3.16 5.79
N GLY A 150 19.26 3.76 6.51
CA GLY A 150 20.64 3.29 6.58
C GLY A 150 21.58 4.07 5.67
N ASP A 151 22.75 3.53 5.41
CA ASP A 151 23.76 4.16 4.56
C ASP A 151 23.49 3.90 3.08
N PRO A 152 23.19 4.95 2.29
CA PRO A 152 22.96 4.77 0.85
C PRO A 152 24.17 4.25 0.07
N ALA A 153 25.37 4.29 0.63
CA ALA A 153 26.59 3.84 -0.02
C ALA A 153 27.00 2.39 0.35
N ASP A 154 26.37 1.81 1.39
CA ASP A 154 26.72 0.49 1.90
C ASP A 154 25.46 -0.39 2.04
N VAL A 155 25.10 -0.76 3.26
CA VAL A 155 23.90 -1.55 3.55
C VAL A 155 22.75 -0.62 3.86
N CYS A 156 21.70 -0.71 3.07
CA CYS A 156 20.49 0.06 3.33
C CYS A 156 19.24 -0.83 3.38
N HIS A 157 18.19 -0.31 3.99
CA HIS A 157 16.86 -0.88 3.89
C HIS A 157 16.04 -0.05 2.92
N VAL A 158 15.40 -0.71 1.98
CA VAL A 158 14.45 -0.10 1.06
C VAL A 158 13.05 -0.40 1.53
N VAL A 159 12.30 0.64 1.84
CA VAL A 159 10.89 0.55 2.18
C VAL A 159 10.08 0.86 0.93
N VAL A 160 9.31 -0.11 0.47
CA VAL A 160 8.50 -0.07 -0.74
C VAL A 160 7.05 0.09 -0.34
N GLY A 161 6.53 1.32 -0.33
CA GLY A 161 5.12 1.58 -0.12
C GLY A 161 4.32 1.41 -1.41
N VAL A 162 3.23 0.68 -1.34
CA VAL A 162 2.28 0.47 -2.44
C VAL A 162 0.87 0.80 -1.94
N GLY A 163 0.26 1.80 -2.55
CA GLY A 163 -1.17 2.08 -2.37
C GLY A 163 -1.94 1.64 -3.60
N ILE A 164 -3.05 0.91 -3.43
CA ILE A 164 -3.94 0.51 -4.52
C ILE A 164 -5.35 0.97 -4.19
N ASN A 165 -5.95 1.74 -5.09
CA ASN A 165 -7.34 2.16 -5.00
C ASN A 165 -8.25 0.98 -5.42
N VAL A 166 -9.11 0.51 -4.52
CA VAL A 166 -9.97 -0.66 -4.75
C VAL A 166 -11.45 -0.24 -4.77
N ASN A 167 -11.92 0.34 -3.67
CA ASN A 167 -13.34 0.66 -3.46
C ASN A 167 -13.56 2.12 -3.08
N MET A 168 -12.67 3.04 -3.49
CA MET A 168 -12.87 4.45 -3.18
C MET A 168 -14.21 4.93 -3.70
N ALA A 169 -15.09 5.36 -2.77
CA ALA A 169 -16.37 5.94 -3.10
C ALA A 169 -16.20 7.19 -3.97
N SER A 170 -17.20 7.50 -4.81
CA SER A 170 -17.20 8.63 -5.75
C SER A 170 -17.01 10.02 -5.11
N ASP A 171 -17.15 10.12 -3.78
CA ASP A 171 -17.00 11.35 -2.99
C ASP A 171 -15.56 11.65 -2.55
N VAL A 172 -14.60 11.20 -3.34
CA VAL A 172 -13.19 11.53 -3.15
C VAL A 172 -12.98 13.04 -3.26
N PRO A 173 -12.30 13.69 -2.30
CA PRO A 173 -12.01 15.11 -2.36
C PRO A 173 -11.42 15.53 -3.70
N ALA A 174 -11.82 16.70 -4.21
CA ALA A 174 -11.40 17.22 -5.53
C ALA A 174 -9.87 17.27 -5.73
N VAL A 175 -9.10 17.32 -4.65
CA VAL A 175 -7.62 17.24 -4.63
C VAL A 175 -7.10 15.95 -5.26
N ILE A 176 -7.80 14.82 -5.10
CA ILE A 176 -7.36 13.53 -5.67
C ILE A 176 -7.74 13.45 -7.14
N ARG A 177 -8.90 13.99 -7.54
CA ARG A 177 -9.34 14.01 -8.94
C ARG A 177 -8.45 14.87 -9.84
N SER A 178 -7.78 15.89 -9.29
CA SER A 178 -6.89 16.78 -10.05
C SER A 178 -5.50 16.18 -10.34
N GLU A 179 -5.10 15.14 -9.61
CA GLU A 179 -3.81 14.44 -9.82
C GLU A 179 -3.90 13.29 -10.83
N GLU A 180 -5.11 12.94 -11.26
CA GLU A 180 -5.40 11.89 -12.26
C GLU A 180 -5.33 12.37 -13.72
N ARG A 181 -4.97 13.66 -13.96
CA ARG A 181 -4.82 14.23 -15.32
C ARG A 181 -3.37 14.24 -15.80
#